data_fc67173eec3a572514936c3e39d31689
#
_entry.id   fc67173eec3a572514936c3e39d31689
#
_cell.length_a   1.000
_cell.length_b   1.000
_cell.length_c   1.000
_cell.angle_alpha   90.00
_cell.angle_beta   90.00
_cell.angle_gamma   90.00
#
_symmetry.space_group_name_H-M   'P 1'
#
loop_
_entity.id
_entity.type
_entity.pdbx_description
1 polymer ?
#
loop_
_entity_poly.entity_id
_entity_poly.type
_entity_poly.pdbx_seq_one_letter_code
_entity_poly.pdbx_strand_id
1 'polypeptide(L)'
;MKKTCFVIMGYGIKNNINLDLTYNEIIKPCIIRNGLLPYPLYKEDQYNAYRCDEISGSGLIDYKFVTCLSEADIVIADISTMNINAIYELGARHALKPRSTILLCAKEEGHRFNFFDITYVPIVFYTHEGAHIDAESIKTTQNALDKFLEFAINSDSTIPDNPIQRALNERNTYQTFIPPEQQTLYQLYIDGRKSLDDGEFDKAFKILSTLYAQDPTEENLLLMTLAQYKVAEAAHSSRGLIDCIEQITSKVNVDASTSEHLHG
;
A
#
# COMPACT_ATOMS: atom_id res chain seq x y z
N MET A 1 -23.45 -14.36 6.13
CA MET A 1 -23.70 -13.15 5.30
C MET A 1 -23.07 -13.43 3.94
N LYS A 2 -23.70 -13.04 2.81
CA LYS A 2 -23.07 -13.19 1.49
C LYS A 2 -21.92 -12.21 1.38
N LYS A 3 -20.78 -12.66 0.84
CA LYS A 3 -19.60 -11.81 0.64
C LYS A 3 -19.79 -10.86 -0.55
N THR A 4 -19.11 -9.73 -0.48
CA THR A 4 -19.14 -8.69 -1.51
C THR A 4 -17.90 -8.74 -2.38
N CYS A 5 -18.03 -8.32 -3.65
CA CYS A 5 -16.94 -8.27 -4.61
C CYS A 5 -16.88 -6.89 -5.31
N PHE A 6 -15.66 -6.43 -5.56
CA PHE A 6 -15.39 -5.24 -6.36
C PHE A 6 -14.33 -5.56 -7.42
N VAL A 7 -14.39 -4.90 -8.57
CA VAL A 7 -13.49 -5.15 -9.71
C VAL A 7 -12.68 -3.90 -10.04
N ILE A 8 -11.38 -4.05 -9.98
CA ILE A 8 -10.39 -3.06 -10.43
C ILE A 8 -9.96 -3.42 -11.84
N MET A 9 -10.21 -2.58 -12.82
CA MET A 9 -9.71 -2.77 -14.19
C MET A 9 -9.90 -1.52 -15.05
N GLY A 10 -9.21 -1.48 -16.16
CA GLY A 10 -9.57 -0.54 -17.23
C GLY A 10 -10.85 -0.95 -17.95
N TYR A 11 -11.29 -0.14 -18.89
CA TYR A 11 -12.46 -0.41 -19.75
C TYR A 11 -12.18 -0.03 -21.19
N GLY A 12 -13.01 -0.56 -22.07
CA GLY A 12 -12.85 -0.41 -23.51
C GLY A 12 -11.72 -1.28 -24.08
N ILE A 13 -11.28 -0.95 -25.28
CA ILE A 13 -10.17 -1.62 -25.96
C ILE A 13 -8.89 -0.82 -25.71
N LYS A 14 -7.89 -1.46 -25.13
CA LYS A 14 -6.57 -0.87 -24.86
C LYS A 14 -5.47 -1.87 -25.18
N ASN A 15 -4.41 -1.41 -25.86
CA ASN A 15 -3.30 -2.29 -26.25
C ASN A 15 -3.78 -3.56 -26.97
N ASN A 16 -4.77 -3.42 -27.84
CA ASN A 16 -5.42 -4.51 -28.55
C ASN A 16 -6.15 -5.55 -27.67
N ILE A 17 -6.38 -5.25 -26.38
CA ILE A 17 -7.12 -6.07 -25.42
C ILE A 17 -8.50 -5.45 -25.20
N ASN A 18 -9.56 -6.24 -25.37
CA ASN A 18 -10.93 -5.83 -25.07
C ASN A 18 -11.29 -6.14 -23.62
N LEU A 19 -11.08 -5.17 -22.73
CA LEU A 19 -11.32 -5.32 -21.30
C LEU A 19 -12.80 -5.49 -20.95
N ASP A 20 -13.71 -4.93 -21.73
CA ASP A 20 -15.15 -5.10 -21.52
C ASP A 20 -15.59 -6.53 -21.85
N LEU A 21 -14.98 -7.17 -22.85
CA LEU A 21 -15.21 -8.59 -23.15
C LEU A 21 -14.72 -9.46 -21.98
N THR A 22 -13.51 -9.22 -21.47
CA THR A 22 -12.97 -9.91 -20.30
C THR A 22 -13.90 -9.78 -19.09
N TYR A 23 -14.40 -8.57 -18.85
CA TYR A 23 -15.33 -8.32 -17.77
C TYR A 23 -16.64 -9.09 -17.94
N ASN A 24 -17.28 -8.95 -19.10
CA ASN A 24 -18.61 -9.50 -19.35
C ASN A 24 -18.62 -11.02 -19.52
N GLU A 25 -17.59 -11.59 -20.14
CA GLU A 25 -17.54 -13.03 -20.46
C GLU A 25 -16.78 -13.86 -19.42
N ILE A 26 -15.87 -13.25 -18.65
CA ILE A 26 -15.06 -13.98 -17.67
C ILE A 26 -15.40 -13.56 -16.24
N ILE A 27 -15.16 -12.30 -15.90
CA ILE A 27 -15.15 -11.85 -14.50
C ILE A 27 -16.58 -11.84 -13.92
N LYS A 28 -17.49 -11.11 -14.54
CA LYS A 28 -18.87 -10.94 -14.04
C LYS A 28 -19.64 -12.26 -13.92
N PRO A 29 -19.58 -13.21 -14.90
CA PRO A 29 -20.21 -14.50 -14.76
C PRO A 29 -19.67 -15.32 -13.58
N CYS A 30 -18.35 -15.29 -13.32
CA CYS A 30 -17.76 -15.97 -12.17
C CYS A 30 -18.23 -15.37 -10.83
N ILE A 31 -18.27 -14.06 -10.71
CA ILE A 31 -18.76 -13.37 -9.50
C ILE A 31 -20.20 -13.79 -9.20
N ILE A 32 -21.07 -13.73 -10.21
CA ILE A 32 -22.49 -14.07 -10.06
C ILE A 32 -22.68 -15.55 -9.70
N ARG A 33 -21.98 -16.45 -10.40
CA ARG A 33 -22.06 -17.91 -10.17
C ARG A 33 -21.59 -18.32 -8.78
N ASN A 34 -20.60 -17.62 -8.23
CA ASN A 34 -20.13 -17.82 -6.86
C ASN A 34 -20.98 -17.11 -5.79
N GLY A 35 -22.09 -16.48 -6.17
CA GLY A 35 -23.05 -15.86 -5.25
C GLY A 35 -22.55 -14.62 -4.54
N LEU A 36 -21.51 -13.99 -5.08
CA LEU A 36 -20.98 -12.73 -4.55
C LEU A 36 -21.90 -11.56 -4.91
N LEU A 37 -22.00 -10.61 -3.99
CA LEU A 37 -22.79 -9.39 -4.19
C LEU A 37 -21.87 -8.21 -4.54
N PRO A 38 -22.37 -7.20 -5.26
CA PRO A 38 -21.64 -5.94 -5.38
C PRO A 38 -21.53 -5.27 -4.00
N TYR A 39 -20.46 -4.52 -3.77
CA TYR A 39 -20.34 -3.74 -2.55
C TYR A 39 -21.40 -2.60 -2.56
N PRO A 40 -22.26 -2.52 -1.52
CA PRO A 40 -23.34 -1.53 -1.49
C PRO A 40 -22.77 -0.15 -1.15
N LEU A 41 -22.59 0.70 -2.17
CA LEU A 41 -22.16 2.09 -2.00
C LEU A 41 -23.23 3.01 -1.43
N TYR A 42 -24.50 2.60 -1.51
CA TYR A 42 -25.65 3.32 -0.98
C TYR A 42 -26.66 2.37 -0.34
N LYS A 43 -27.31 2.85 0.72
CA LYS A 43 -28.43 2.12 1.37
C LYS A 43 -29.69 2.00 0.51
N GLU A 44 -29.73 2.69 -0.62
CA GLU A 44 -30.87 2.76 -1.54
C GLU A 44 -30.59 1.93 -2.80
N ASP A 45 -30.54 0.69 -2.66
CA ASP A 45 -31.14 -0.46 -3.37
C ASP A 45 -30.92 -0.72 -4.87
N GLN A 46 -30.21 -0.01 -5.70
CA GLN A 46 -30.33 -0.32 -7.12
C GLN A 46 -29.04 -0.51 -7.92
N TYR A 47 -27.90 -0.53 -7.32
CA TYR A 47 -26.67 -0.67 -8.12
C TYR A 47 -26.01 -2.03 -7.92
N ASN A 48 -26.30 -2.95 -8.86
CA ASN A 48 -25.56 -4.21 -9.02
C ASN A 48 -24.22 -3.96 -9.75
N ALA A 49 -23.49 -2.92 -9.35
CA ALA A 49 -22.25 -2.52 -9.97
C ALA A 49 -21.08 -3.18 -9.26
N TYR A 50 -20.33 -3.99 -10.00
CA TYR A 50 -19.07 -4.55 -9.50
C TYR A 50 -17.87 -3.70 -9.90
N ARG A 51 -17.99 -2.86 -10.91
CA ARG A 51 -16.92 -2.04 -11.50
C ARG A 51 -17.29 -0.55 -11.43
N CYS A 52 -16.32 0.34 -11.26
CA CYS A 52 -16.56 1.77 -11.06
C CYS A 52 -17.36 2.46 -12.16
N ASP A 53 -17.18 2.08 -13.42
CA ASP A 53 -17.92 2.67 -14.54
C ASP A 53 -19.40 2.28 -14.59
N GLU A 54 -19.79 1.21 -13.91
CA GLU A 54 -21.19 0.81 -13.74
C GLU A 54 -21.89 1.65 -12.66
N ILE A 55 -21.14 2.41 -11.85
CA ILE A 55 -21.68 3.22 -10.77
C ILE A 55 -22.18 4.55 -11.35
N SER A 56 -23.49 4.67 -11.53
CA SER A 56 -24.11 5.92 -11.97
C SER A 56 -24.25 6.93 -10.82
N GLY A 57 -23.86 8.17 -11.04
CA GLY A 57 -24.07 9.27 -10.11
C GLY A 57 -22.95 10.31 -10.11
N SER A 58 -23.31 11.58 -9.95
CA SER A 58 -22.43 12.77 -9.97
C SER A 58 -21.72 13.07 -8.64
N GLY A 59 -21.49 12.08 -7.77
CA GLY A 59 -20.77 12.28 -6.52
C GLY A 59 -19.25 12.10 -6.69
N LEU A 60 -18.49 12.50 -5.67
CA LEU A 60 -17.03 12.33 -5.63
C LEU A 60 -16.66 10.85 -5.87
N ILE A 61 -16.26 10.56 -7.10
CA ILE A 61 -15.86 9.21 -7.54
C ILE A 61 -14.74 8.70 -6.65
N ASP A 62 -13.81 9.57 -6.24
CA ASP A 62 -12.65 9.26 -5.43
C ASP A 62 -12.97 8.62 -4.08
N TYR A 63 -14.00 9.11 -3.38
CA TYR A 63 -14.39 8.53 -2.09
C TYR A 63 -15.02 7.14 -2.24
N LYS A 64 -15.81 6.96 -3.30
CA LYS A 64 -16.55 5.71 -3.53
C LYS A 64 -15.64 4.52 -3.80
N PHE A 65 -14.64 4.69 -4.68
CA PHE A 65 -13.73 3.58 -4.97
C PHE A 65 -12.87 3.22 -3.77
N VAL A 66 -12.39 4.22 -2.99
CA VAL A 66 -11.62 3.94 -1.77
C VAL A 66 -12.43 3.12 -0.77
N THR A 67 -13.72 3.42 -0.61
CA THR A 67 -14.63 2.64 0.23
C THR A 67 -14.77 1.21 -0.29
N CYS A 68 -14.96 1.01 -1.61
CA CYS A 68 -15.00 -0.33 -2.20
C CYS A 68 -13.67 -1.09 -1.97
N LEU A 69 -12.53 -0.43 -2.16
CA LEU A 69 -11.23 -1.05 -1.94
C LEU A 69 -11.00 -1.47 -0.48
N SER A 70 -11.47 -0.66 0.47
CA SER A 70 -11.27 -0.91 1.90
C SER A 70 -12.27 -1.91 2.47
N GLU A 71 -13.48 -2.01 1.92
CA GLU A 71 -14.56 -2.73 2.59
C GLU A 71 -15.07 -3.96 1.83
N ALA A 72 -14.95 -4.03 0.50
CA ALA A 72 -15.31 -5.24 -0.22
C ALA A 72 -14.55 -6.46 0.31
N ASP A 73 -15.25 -7.57 0.50
CA ASP A 73 -14.65 -8.81 1.01
C ASP A 73 -13.61 -9.36 0.02
N ILE A 74 -13.92 -9.31 -1.27
CA ILE A 74 -13.06 -9.81 -2.35
C ILE A 74 -12.88 -8.70 -3.39
N VAL A 75 -11.66 -8.53 -3.88
CA VAL A 75 -11.36 -7.67 -5.02
C VAL A 75 -10.72 -8.50 -6.13
N ILE A 76 -11.21 -8.32 -7.35
CA ILE A 76 -10.60 -8.86 -8.57
C ILE A 76 -9.93 -7.71 -9.31
N ALA A 77 -8.65 -7.82 -9.63
CA ALA A 77 -7.90 -6.79 -10.33
C ALA A 77 -7.34 -7.31 -11.64
N ASP A 78 -7.82 -6.78 -12.77
CA ASP A 78 -7.23 -7.04 -14.08
C ASP A 78 -6.16 -5.99 -14.39
N ILE A 79 -4.92 -6.44 -14.48
CA ILE A 79 -3.74 -5.62 -14.71
C ILE A 79 -3.18 -5.74 -16.14
N SER A 80 -3.91 -6.36 -17.04
CA SER A 80 -3.46 -6.71 -18.41
C SER A 80 -2.91 -5.53 -19.20
N THR A 81 -3.49 -4.35 -19.04
CA THR A 81 -3.08 -3.16 -19.79
C THR A 81 -2.17 -2.22 -19.01
N MET A 82 -1.72 -2.63 -17.82
CA MET A 82 -0.93 -1.79 -16.90
C MET A 82 -1.54 -0.39 -16.73
N ASN A 83 -2.87 -0.34 -16.62
CA ASN A 83 -3.59 0.92 -16.44
C ASN A 83 -3.16 1.59 -15.13
N ILE A 84 -2.70 2.82 -15.21
CA ILE A 84 -2.14 3.55 -14.06
C ILE A 84 -3.15 3.62 -12.90
N ASN A 85 -4.43 3.86 -13.18
CA ASN A 85 -5.46 3.93 -12.15
C ASN A 85 -5.68 2.56 -11.51
N ALA A 86 -5.78 1.50 -12.32
CA ALA A 86 -5.94 0.14 -11.81
C ALA A 86 -4.73 -0.30 -10.95
N ILE A 87 -3.52 0.08 -11.33
CA ILE A 87 -2.31 -0.19 -10.53
C ILE A 87 -2.33 0.59 -9.21
N TYR A 88 -2.72 1.88 -9.23
CA TYR A 88 -2.88 2.69 -8.03
C TYR A 88 -3.94 2.11 -7.08
N GLU A 89 -5.10 1.73 -7.60
CA GLU A 89 -6.19 1.09 -6.85
C GLU A 89 -5.77 -0.26 -6.25
N LEU A 90 -5.03 -1.07 -7.00
CA LEU A 90 -4.46 -2.33 -6.52
C LEU A 90 -3.48 -2.10 -5.37
N GLY A 91 -2.58 -1.12 -5.49
CA GLY A 91 -1.65 -0.74 -4.42
C GLY A 91 -2.39 -0.29 -3.16
N ALA A 92 -3.42 0.56 -3.32
CA ALA A 92 -4.28 0.98 -2.22
C ALA A 92 -5.01 -0.21 -1.57
N ARG A 93 -5.58 -1.13 -2.37
CA ARG A 93 -6.20 -2.36 -1.85
C ARG A 93 -5.24 -3.20 -1.04
N HIS A 94 -4.03 -3.43 -1.54
CA HIS A 94 -3.00 -4.18 -0.83
C HIS A 94 -2.60 -3.53 0.51
N ALA A 95 -2.57 -2.19 0.57
CA ALA A 95 -2.29 -1.47 1.81
C ALA A 95 -3.45 -1.54 2.82
N LEU A 96 -4.69 -1.51 2.34
CA LEU A 96 -5.90 -1.45 3.17
C LEU A 96 -6.38 -2.82 3.65
N LYS A 97 -6.13 -3.89 2.88
CA LYS A 97 -6.62 -5.24 3.19
C LYS A 97 -5.51 -6.29 3.11
N PRO A 98 -5.39 -7.16 4.10
CA PRO A 98 -4.36 -8.20 4.10
C PRO A 98 -4.63 -9.31 3.08
N ARG A 99 -5.87 -9.50 2.64
CA ARG A 99 -6.26 -10.67 1.86
C ARG A 99 -7.40 -10.43 0.88
N SER A 100 -7.64 -11.50 0.09
CA SER A 100 -8.76 -11.64 -0.84
C SER A 100 -8.70 -10.65 -2.00
N THR A 101 -7.48 -10.50 -2.56
CA THR A 101 -7.24 -9.82 -3.83
C THR A 101 -6.79 -10.83 -4.87
N ILE A 102 -7.57 -10.99 -5.94
CA ILE A 102 -7.30 -11.93 -7.03
C ILE A 102 -6.85 -11.14 -8.24
N LEU A 103 -5.69 -11.49 -8.79
CA LEU A 103 -5.14 -10.82 -9.96
C LEU A 103 -5.46 -11.59 -11.24
N LEU A 104 -5.83 -10.86 -12.29
CA LEU A 104 -5.94 -11.36 -13.66
C LEU A 104 -4.96 -10.60 -14.55
N CYS A 105 -4.39 -11.29 -15.53
CA CYS A 105 -3.56 -10.67 -16.55
C CYS A 105 -3.67 -11.42 -17.87
N ALA A 106 -3.88 -10.66 -18.94
CA ALA A 106 -3.76 -11.21 -20.30
C ALA A 106 -2.32 -11.61 -20.57
N LYS A 107 -2.12 -12.78 -21.13
CA LYS A 107 -0.81 -13.29 -21.50
C LYS A 107 -0.73 -13.33 -23.02
N GLU A 108 0.07 -12.46 -23.60
CA GLU A 108 0.48 -12.59 -24.98
C GLU A 108 1.51 -13.73 -25.11
N GLU A 109 1.39 -14.51 -26.16
CA GLU A 109 2.33 -15.61 -26.44
C GLU A 109 3.76 -15.04 -26.59
N GLY A 110 4.68 -15.53 -25.77
CA GLY A 110 6.09 -15.08 -25.79
C GLY A 110 6.44 -13.85 -24.93
N HIS A 111 5.47 -13.15 -24.37
CA HIS A 111 5.76 -12.03 -23.45
C HIS A 111 5.90 -12.52 -22.01
N ARG A 112 6.99 -12.07 -21.34
CA ARG A 112 7.17 -12.28 -19.90
C ARG A 112 6.35 -11.23 -19.14
N PHE A 113 5.57 -11.70 -18.17
CA PHE A 113 5.00 -10.80 -17.18
C PHE A 113 6.13 -10.12 -16.39
N ASN A 114 6.19 -8.78 -16.44
CA ASN A 114 7.36 -8.02 -16.03
C ASN A 114 7.07 -7.07 -14.85
N PHE A 115 6.06 -7.35 -14.05
CA PHE A 115 5.75 -6.58 -12.87
C PHE A 115 6.36 -7.28 -11.64
N PHE A 116 7.64 -6.99 -11.37
CA PHE A 116 8.47 -7.67 -10.39
C PHE A 116 7.86 -7.69 -8.98
N ASP A 117 7.32 -6.55 -8.51
CA ASP A 117 6.85 -6.41 -7.12
C ASP A 117 5.65 -7.31 -6.78
N ILE A 118 4.92 -7.80 -7.76
CA ILE A 118 3.76 -8.69 -7.57
C ILE A 118 3.95 -10.09 -8.16
N THR A 119 5.17 -10.46 -8.59
CA THR A 119 5.44 -11.80 -9.13
C THR A 119 5.16 -12.94 -8.16
N TYR A 120 5.16 -12.67 -6.87
CA TYR A 120 4.84 -13.64 -5.82
C TYR A 120 3.34 -13.73 -5.48
N VAL A 121 2.52 -12.85 -6.05
CA VAL A 121 1.07 -12.90 -5.88
C VAL A 121 0.50 -13.84 -6.95
N PRO A 122 -0.37 -14.79 -6.59
CA PRO A 122 -1.00 -15.66 -7.57
C PRO A 122 -1.82 -14.86 -8.60
N ILE A 123 -1.56 -15.12 -9.89
CA ILE A 123 -2.22 -14.43 -11.00
C ILE A 123 -2.93 -15.46 -11.87
N VAL A 124 -4.18 -15.19 -12.21
CA VAL A 124 -4.92 -15.94 -13.23
C VAL A 124 -4.57 -15.35 -14.59
N PHE A 125 -3.86 -16.10 -15.40
CA PHE A 125 -3.53 -15.69 -16.76
C PHE A 125 -4.61 -16.15 -17.73
N TYR A 126 -4.90 -15.32 -18.74
CA TYR A 126 -5.79 -15.68 -19.84
C TYR A 126 -5.18 -15.27 -21.19
N THR A 127 -5.55 -15.97 -22.25
CA THR A 127 -5.08 -15.68 -23.61
C THR A 127 -6.07 -14.78 -24.34
N HIS A 128 -5.51 -13.92 -25.17
CA HIS A 128 -6.22 -12.89 -25.93
C HIS A 128 -5.75 -12.95 -27.38
N GLU A 129 -6.65 -12.94 -28.31
CA GLU A 129 -6.36 -12.85 -29.73
C GLU A 129 -6.82 -11.48 -30.26
N GLY A 130 -5.99 -10.47 -30.06
CA GLY A 130 -6.38 -9.10 -30.32
C GLY A 130 -7.55 -8.68 -29.43
N ALA A 131 -8.59 -8.10 -30.00
CA ALA A 131 -9.79 -7.70 -29.28
C ALA A 131 -10.79 -8.84 -29.01
N HIS A 132 -10.40 -10.10 -29.26
CA HIS A 132 -11.22 -11.29 -29.11
C HIS A 132 -10.64 -12.27 -28.11
N ILE A 133 -11.50 -13.06 -27.48
CA ILE A 133 -11.12 -14.20 -26.62
C ILE A 133 -11.91 -15.41 -27.11
N ASP A 134 -11.23 -16.51 -27.40
CA ASP A 134 -11.89 -17.73 -27.84
C ASP A 134 -12.69 -18.41 -26.69
N ALA A 135 -13.68 -19.22 -27.03
CA ALA A 135 -14.59 -19.84 -26.07
C ALA A 135 -13.87 -20.80 -25.10
N GLU A 136 -12.80 -21.47 -25.55
CA GLU A 136 -12.04 -22.38 -24.69
C GLU A 136 -11.20 -21.59 -23.66
N SER A 137 -10.55 -20.51 -24.08
CA SER A 137 -9.84 -19.58 -23.19
C SER A 137 -10.77 -18.95 -22.16
N ILE A 138 -11.98 -18.53 -22.56
CA ILE A 138 -13.01 -18.04 -21.63
C ILE A 138 -13.31 -19.10 -20.57
N LYS A 139 -13.65 -20.32 -20.99
CA LYS A 139 -14.01 -21.41 -20.09
C LYS A 139 -12.88 -21.82 -19.15
N THR A 140 -11.67 -21.92 -19.68
CA THR A 140 -10.48 -22.27 -18.89
C THR A 140 -10.19 -21.23 -17.84
N THR A 141 -10.25 -19.95 -18.23
CA THR A 141 -10.02 -18.81 -17.32
C THR A 141 -11.12 -18.71 -16.26
N GLN A 142 -12.38 -18.90 -16.65
CA GLN A 142 -13.49 -18.97 -15.70
C GLN A 142 -13.28 -20.06 -14.65
N ASN A 143 -12.90 -21.27 -15.07
CA ASN A 143 -12.63 -22.38 -14.16
C ASN A 143 -11.47 -22.09 -13.21
N ALA A 144 -10.44 -21.41 -13.68
CA ALA A 144 -9.33 -21.00 -12.82
C ALA A 144 -9.78 -19.92 -11.81
N LEU A 145 -10.49 -18.90 -12.27
CA LEU A 145 -11.00 -17.82 -11.43
C LEU A 145 -11.97 -18.33 -10.36
N ASP A 146 -12.86 -19.28 -10.72
CA ASP A 146 -13.79 -19.90 -9.77
C ASP A 146 -13.06 -20.56 -8.60
N LYS A 147 -11.96 -21.27 -8.84
CA LYS A 147 -11.15 -21.89 -7.79
C LYS A 147 -10.56 -20.85 -6.83
N PHE A 148 -10.08 -19.72 -7.37
CA PHE A 148 -9.57 -18.63 -6.53
C PHE A 148 -10.70 -17.97 -5.73
N LEU A 149 -11.87 -17.76 -6.33
CA LEU A 149 -13.05 -17.23 -5.66
C LEU A 149 -13.54 -18.16 -4.55
N GLU A 150 -13.65 -19.46 -4.83
CA GLU A 150 -14.03 -20.47 -3.84
C GLU A 150 -13.05 -20.48 -2.65
N PHE A 151 -11.75 -20.42 -2.92
CA PHE A 151 -10.73 -20.29 -1.88
C PHE A 151 -10.89 -19.00 -1.07
N ALA A 152 -11.07 -17.84 -1.72
CA ALA A 152 -11.25 -16.57 -1.06
C ALA A 152 -12.54 -16.49 -0.23
N ILE A 153 -13.61 -17.17 -0.68
CA ILE A 153 -14.88 -17.26 0.04
C ILE A 153 -14.74 -18.11 1.31
N ASN A 154 -14.04 -19.23 1.24
CA ASN A 154 -14.00 -20.24 2.29
C ASN A 154 -12.77 -20.16 3.21
N SER A 155 -11.80 -19.32 2.88
CA SER A 155 -10.55 -19.22 3.66
C SER A 155 -10.73 -18.38 4.92
N ASP A 156 -10.43 -18.97 6.07
CA ASP A 156 -10.33 -18.29 7.38
C ASP A 156 -8.87 -17.92 7.72
N SER A 157 -7.94 -18.07 6.77
CA SER A 157 -6.54 -17.77 7.00
C SER A 157 -6.33 -16.28 7.34
N THR A 158 -5.51 -16.02 8.33
CA THR A 158 -5.09 -14.66 8.73
C THR A 158 -3.80 -14.23 8.05
N ILE A 159 -3.14 -15.15 7.31
CA ILE A 159 -1.87 -14.86 6.62
C ILE A 159 -2.14 -13.95 5.42
N PRO A 160 -1.46 -12.80 5.30
CA PRO A 160 -1.61 -11.91 4.15
C PRO A 160 -1.26 -12.59 2.83
N ASP A 161 -2.02 -12.28 1.79
CA ASP A 161 -1.80 -12.79 0.43
C ASP A 161 -1.10 -11.78 -0.50
N ASN A 162 -0.69 -10.64 0.03
CA ASN A 162 -0.04 -9.60 -0.73
C ASN A 162 1.27 -9.11 -0.07
N PRO A 163 2.24 -8.59 -0.85
CA PRO A 163 3.57 -8.25 -0.37
C PRO A 163 3.59 -7.10 0.63
N ILE A 164 2.69 -6.11 0.49
CA ILE A 164 2.64 -4.93 1.36
C ILE A 164 2.27 -5.36 2.78
N GLN A 165 1.19 -6.12 2.93
CA GLN A 165 0.75 -6.57 4.25
C GLN A 165 1.69 -7.60 4.87
N ARG A 166 2.37 -8.42 4.05
CA ARG A 166 3.43 -9.30 4.54
C ARG A 166 4.56 -8.50 5.17
N ALA A 167 5.06 -7.48 4.45
CA ALA A 167 6.12 -6.61 4.95
C ALA A 167 5.70 -5.84 6.21
N LEU A 168 4.45 -5.35 6.27
CA LEU A 168 3.92 -4.68 7.46
C LEU A 168 3.80 -5.64 8.66
N ASN A 169 3.37 -6.88 8.44
CA ASN A 169 3.29 -7.88 9.49
C ASN A 169 4.68 -8.34 9.97
N GLU A 170 5.62 -8.51 9.07
CA GLU A 170 7.01 -8.82 9.41
C GLU A 170 7.62 -7.70 10.26
N ARG A 171 7.39 -6.43 9.88
CA ARG A 171 7.81 -5.27 10.65
C ARG A 171 7.19 -5.28 12.06
N ASN A 172 5.90 -5.53 12.17
CA ASN A 172 5.21 -5.62 13.46
C ASN A 172 5.73 -6.79 14.31
N THR A 173 6.02 -7.93 13.67
CA THR A 173 6.63 -9.10 14.33
C THR A 173 8.05 -8.78 14.78
N TYR A 174 8.82 -8.05 13.97
CA TYR A 174 10.17 -7.63 14.33
C TYR A 174 10.16 -6.72 15.57
N GLN A 175 9.19 -5.80 15.65
CA GLN A 175 9.03 -4.94 16.84
C GLN A 175 8.75 -5.74 18.13
N THR A 176 8.05 -6.88 18.03
CA THR A 176 7.80 -7.76 19.19
C THR A 176 9.02 -8.57 19.63
N PHE A 177 10.03 -8.71 18.77
CA PHE A 177 11.31 -9.37 19.08
C PHE A 177 12.42 -8.40 19.53
N ILE A 178 12.17 -7.09 19.50
CA ILE A 178 13.15 -6.13 20.03
C ILE A 178 13.25 -6.32 21.55
N PRO A 179 14.45 -6.54 22.10
CA PRO A 179 14.64 -6.61 23.54
C PRO A 179 14.05 -5.40 24.27
N PRO A 180 13.54 -5.53 25.48
CA PRO A 180 12.90 -4.41 26.20
C PRO A 180 13.74 -3.15 26.27
N GLU A 181 15.06 -3.29 26.37
CA GLU A 181 16.03 -2.19 26.37
C GLU A 181 16.04 -1.44 25.03
N GLN A 182 16.01 -2.18 23.91
CA GLN A 182 15.95 -1.60 22.58
C GLN A 182 14.54 -1.07 22.23
N GLN A 183 13.48 -1.67 22.78
CA GLN A 183 12.12 -1.14 22.65
C GLN A 183 12.01 0.27 23.24
N THR A 184 12.67 0.50 24.38
CA THR A 184 12.68 1.82 25.00
C THR A 184 13.39 2.86 24.11
N LEU A 185 14.54 2.52 23.52
CA LEU A 185 15.27 3.38 22.61
C LEU A 185 14.47 3.69 21.35
N TYR A 186 13.86 2.66 20.75
CA TYR A 186 13.02 2.82 19.58
C TYR A 186 11.78 3.70 19.87
N GLN A 187 11.16 3.53 21.03
CA GLN A 187 10.03 4.37 21.42
C GLN A 187 10.46 5.83 21.60
N LEU A 188 11.60 6.09 22.26
CA LEU A 188 12.16 7.44 22.38
C LEU A 188 12.43 8.06 21.01
N TYR A 189 12.95 7.27 20.05
CA TYR A 189 13.19 7.74 18.69
C TYR A 189 11.88 8.16 17.99
N ILE A 190 10.85 7.32 18.04
CA ILE A 190 9.54 7.58 17.42
C ILE A 190 8.86 8.79 18.07
N ASP A 191 8.82 8.85 19.40
CA ASP A 191 8.16 9.93 20.14
C ASP A 191 8.89 11.26 19.95
N GLY A 192 10.22 11.23 19.89
CA GLY A 192 11.04 12.41 19.62
C GLY A 192 10.81 12.97 18.22
N ARG A 193 10.80 12.09 17.19
CA ARG A 193 10.50 12.49 15.81
C ARG A 193 9.09 13.06 15.67
N LYS A 194 8.12 12.37 16.24
CA LYS A 194 6.73 12.82 16.21
C LYS A 194 6.58 14.21 16.86
N SER A 195 7.22 14.43 17.99
CA SER A 195 7.19 15.75 18.66
C SER A 195 7.86 16.85 17.82
N LEU A 196 8.89 16.53 17.02
CA LEU A 196 9.47 17.45 16.04
C LEU A 196 8.47 17.80 14.93
N ASP A 197 7.81 16.80 14.36
CA ASP A 197 6.84 16.97 13.26
C ASP A 197 5.60 17.74 13.73
N ASP A 198 5.18 17.53 14.97
CA ASP A 198 4.06 18.25 15.62
C ASP A 198 4.43 19.69 16.08
N GLY A 199 5.70 20.09 15.93
CA GLY A 199 6.19 21.42 16.35
C GLY A 199 6.39 21.59 17.86
N GLU A 200 6.34 20.50 18.64
CA GLU A 200 6.55 20.48 20.09
C GLU A 200 8.05 20.42 20.42
N PHE A 201 8.82 21.45 20.00
CA PHE A 201 10.28 21.42 19.98
C PHE A 201 10.95 21.21 21.34
N ASP A 202 10.44 21.82 22.41
CA ASP A 202 10.97 21.63 23.78
C ASP A 202 10.78 20.18 24.25
N LYS A 203 9.65 19.55 23.92
CA LYS A 203 9.37 18.17 24.23
C LYS A 203 10.23 17.23 23.40
N ALA A 204 10.34 17.49 22.10
CA ALA A 204 11.23 16.76 21.19
C ALA A 204 12.67 16.77 21.69
N PHE A 205 13.19 17.95 22.07
CA PHE A 205 14.55 18.07 22.58
C PHE A 205 14.78 17.25 23.86
N LYS A 206 13.84 17.25 24.81
CA LYS A 206 13.96 16.42 26.02
C LYS A 206 14.01 14.92 25.71
N ILE A 207 13.12 14.46 24.85
CA ILE A 207 13.04 13.04 24.47
C ILE A 207 14.32 12.61 23.73
N LEU A 208 14.73 13.38 22.73
CA LEU A 208 15.89 13.08 21.88
C LEU A 208 17.21 13.23 22.66
N SER A 209 17.28 14.12 23.64
CA SER A 209 18.43 14.19 24.57
C SER A 209 18.55 12.94 25.42
N THR A 210 17.44 12.38 25.87
CA THR A 210 17.40 11.09 26.60
C THR A 210 17.81 9.95 25.70
N LEU A 211 17.33 9.92 24.48
CA LEU A 211 17.72 8.91 23.46
C LEU A 211 19.22 8.97 23.20
N TYR A 212 19.76 10.15 22.88
CA TYR A 212 21.19 10.30 22.61
C TYR A 212 22.08 9.95 23.81
N ALA A 213 21.62 10.23 25.03
CA ALA A 213 22.36 9.86 26.23
C ALA A 213 22.46 8.33 26.43
N GLN A 214 21.48 7.57 25.95
CA GLN A 214 21.44 6.11 26.04
C GLN A 214 22.06 5.41 24.82
N ASP A 215 21.92 6.02 23.65
CA ASP A 215 22.43 5.52 22.37
C ASP A 215 23.08 6.66 21.57
N PRO A 216 24.39 6.93 21.81
CA PRO A 216 25.11 8.07 21.24
C PRO A 216 25.55 7.84 19.79
N THR A 217 24.59 7.64 18.89
CA THR A 217 24.82 7.57 17.45
C THR A 217 24.84 8.94 16.80
N GLU A 218 25.43 9.04 15.61
CA GLU A 218 25.44 10.28 14.82
C GLU A 218 24.02 10.72 14.46
N GLU A 219 23.15 9.78 14.08
CA GLU A 219 21.75 10.05 13.75
C GLU A 219 20.99 10.64 14.95
N ASN A 220 21.16 10.08 16.14
CA ASN A 220 20.51 10.55 17.36
C ASN A 220 21.05 11.94 17.78
N LEU A 221 22.34 12.19 17.54
CA LEU A 221 22.95 13.51 17.75
C LEU A 221 22.31 14.55 16.83
N LEU A 222 22.18 14.25 15.54
CA LEU A 222 21.60 15.16 14.56
C LEU A 222 20.14 15.49 14.89
N LEU A 223 19.34 14.50 15.25
CA LEU A 223 17.93 14.70 15.64
C LEU A 223 17.81 15.57 16.91
N MET A 224 18.60 15.28 17.92
CA MET A 224 18.64 16.07 19.15
C MET A 224 19.03 17.52 18.88
N THR A 225 20.06 17.73 18.06
CA THR A 225 20.55 19.07 17.72
C THR A 225 19.55 19.82 16.86
N LEU A 226 18.83 19.13 15.94
CA LEU A 226 17.74 19.75 15.17
C LEU A 226 16.64 20.25 16.10
N ALA A 227 16.25 19.46 17.10
CA ALA A 227 15.24 19.88 18.08
C ALA A 227 15.72 21.10 18.89
N GLN A 228 16.97 21.10 19.33
CA GLN A 228 17.59 22.21 20.05
C GLN A 228 17.66 23.49 19.19
N TYR A 229 18.02 23.33 17.91
CA TYR A 229 18.02 24.42 16.95
C TYR A 229 16.62 25.03 16.80
N LYS A 230 15.59 24.22 16.67
CA LYS A 230 14.21 24.69 16.56
C LYS A 230 13.71 25.40 17.82
N VAL A 231 14.12 24.98 19.01
CA VAL A 231 13.85 25.67 20.27
C VAL A 231 14.53 27.05 20.27
N ALA A 232 15.82 27.13 19.89
CA ALA A 232 16.57 28.39 19.84
C ALA A 232 16.03 29.35 18.77
N GLU A 233 15.60 28.81 17.61
CA GLU A 233 14.96 29.59 16.54
C GLU A 233 13.64 30.20 17.03
N ALA A 234 12.78 29.40 17.66
CA ALA A 234 11.51 29.89 18.23
C ALA A 234 11.69 30.93 19.32
N ALA A 235 12.77 30.84 20.11
CA ALA A 235 13.13 31.79 21.14
C ALA A 235 13.89 33.02 20.61
N HIS A 236 14.17 33.11 19.31
CA HIS A 236 15.03 34.12 18.69
C HIS A 236 16.41 34.29 19.38
N SER A 237 16.98 33.16 19.84
CA SER A 237 18.22 33.13 20.61
C SER A 237 19.44 32.91 19.72
N SER A 238 20.12 33.97 19.32
CA SER A 238 21.37 33.88 18.55
C SER A 238 22.46 33.06 19.26
N ARG A 239 22.53 33.12 20.59
CA ARG A 239 23.48 32.34 21.38
C ARG A 239 23.12 30.85 21.35
N GLY A 240 21.86 30.50 21.50
CA GLY A 240 21.40 29.12 21.41
C GLY A 240 21.69 28.48 20.04
N LEU A 241 21.62 29.26 18.96
CA LEU A 241 21.98 28.79 17.61
C LEU A 241 23.47 28.49 17.48
N ILE A 242 24.33 29.35 18.06
CA ILE A 242 25.79 29.14 18.07
C ILE A 242 26.14 27.90 18.90
N ASP A 243 25.54 27.73 20.07
CA ASP A 243 25.75 26.56 20.93
C ASP A 243 25.39 25.24 20.22
N CYS A 244 24.35 25.23 19.37
CA CYS A 244 24.00 24.07 18.54
C CYS A 244 25.09 23.72 17.53
N ILE A 245 25.64 24.73 16.84
CA ILE A 245 26.71 24.53 15.84
C ILE A 245 27.99 24.01 16.51
N GLU A 246 28.38 24.62 17.64
CA GLU A 246 29.55 24.18 18.40
C GLU A 246 29.41 22.72 18.92
N GLN A 247 28.21 22.33 19.33
CA GLN A 247 27.93 20.95 19.79
C GLN A 247 28.10 19.94 18.68
N ILE A 248 27.60 20.22 17.47
CA ILE A 248 27.78 19.38 16.30
C ILE A 248 29.26 19.26 15.95
N THR A 249 29.95 20.40 15.80
CA THR A 249 31.35 20.43 15.37
C THR A 249 32.31 19.78 16.36
N SER A 250 31.97 19.80 17.64
CA SER A 250 32.83 19.20 18.70
C SER A 250 32.64 17.67 18.84
N LYS A 251 31.49 17.13 18.44
CA LYS A 251 31.15 15.71 18.64
C LYS A 251 31.21 14.87 17.37
N VAL A 252 31.07 15.48 16.22
CA VAL A 252 31.27 14.80 14.94
C VAL A 252 32.74 14.90 14.57
N ASN A 253 33.45 13.78 14.62
CA ASN A 253 34.79 13.69 14.04
C ASN A 253 34.63 13.81 12.52
N VAL A 254 34.81 14.99 12.00
CA VAL A 254 34.75 15.28 10.57
C VAL A 254 36.03 14.71 9.93
N ASP A 255 36.02 13.43 9.64
CA ASP A 255 36.91 12.92 8.60
C ASP A 255 36.45 13.52 7.28
N ALA A 256 37.29 14.32 6.64
CA ALA A 256 36.98 15.16 5.48
C ALA A 256 36.44 14.41 4.24
N SER A 257 36.30 13.08 4.30
CA SER A 257 35.80 12.22 3.26
C SER A 257 34.30 11.85 3.35
N THR A 258 33.60 12.24 4.44
CA THR A 258 32.21 11.83 4.68
C THR A 258 31.21 12.97 4.84
N SER A 259 31.57 14.23 4.61
CA SER A 259 30.80 15.39 5.06
C SER A 259 29.96 16.10 3.99
N GLU A 260 29.44 15.45 2.99
CA GLU A 260 28.48 16.10 2.06
C GLU A 260 27.14 16.45 2.71
N HIS A 261 26.80 15.87 3.88
CA HIS A 261 25.53 16.11 4.57
C HIS A 261 25.56 17.19 5.66
N LEU A 262 26.73 17.73 6.01
CA LEU A 262 26.88 18.71 7.09
C LEU A 262 27.03 20.17 6.61
N HIS A 263 27.10 20.41 5.32
CA HIS A 263 27.27 21.74 4.71
C HIS A 263 26.10 22.17 3.81
N GLY A 264 24.92 21.58 3.95
CA GLY A 264 23.71 21.95 3.22
C GLY A 264 22.85 22.95 3.94
#